data_6e591b792edc816b4022a9c920de2827
#
_entry.id   6e591b792edc816b4022a9c920de2827
#
_cell.length_a   1.000
_cell.length_b   1.000
_cell.length_c   1.000
_cell.angle_alpha   90.00
_cell.angle_beta   90.00
_cell.angle_gamma   90.00
#
_symmetry.space_group_name_H-M   'P 1'
#
loop_
_entity.id
_entity.type
_entity.pdbx_description
1 polymer ?
#
loop_
_entity_poly.entity_id
_entity_poly.type
_entity_poly.pdbx_seq_one_letter_code
_entity_poly.pdbx_strand_id
1 'polypeptide(L)'
;MSDTATVHAGHAAPHHAELGFLRTYVFSTDHKMIGRQFLFLGLFMLIIGGLLAMSMRWELAWPETAVPGLGWIPEPYAYGGIIPPQTYNAFFTMHATIMIFFVVMPIMVGGFGNFLIPLMIGAGDMAFPKLNMLSFWVGLVSGLVMLASFFVPGGPAAAGWTSYAPLSANPAFTGVTWGQHLWIISLIILGISSLMGSINYITTVVNMRAPGMTYFRMPLVIWSLFITAILLLLALPVLTAALAMLLFDRVAGTSFFLAQGGGEPLLWQHLFWFFGHPEVYILVLPAMGVTSDILSTFSRKPIFGYHAMAFSMIAIAFLSWVVWGHHMFMSGMNPALGTAFMMSTMVIAIPSAIKTFNWLGTLWGGSIRFTSPMLFALGFVSNFVIGGLSGIFMASTPVDIFIHDTYYIVAHFHYVVAGIIFALFAAVYYWFPKMFGRTMNEPLGKIHFVLTYIFFNLTFFPMHILGVGGHMRRIYNPLQYEFLQPLQGINWFITVCAFILGLSQLTFIVNFIGSLIAGKKAERNPWLANTLEWSAASPPPHGNYDTPPVVYRGPYEYSSPEVTEDWLPQNKQLGAGTVARAH
;
A
#
# COMPACT_ATOMS: atom_id res chain seq x y z
N MET A 1 -2.68 -43.58 59.72
CA MET A 1 -2.86 -44.63 58.71
C MET A 1 -3.78 -43.99 57.66
N SER A 2 -3.33 -43.75 56.65
CA SER A 2 -2.77 -43.95 55.37
C SER A 2 -2.64 -42.62 54.60
N ASP A 3 -1.39 -42.31 54.29
CA ASP A 3 -1.03 -41.27 53.36
C ASP A 3 -1.54 -41.64 51.95
N THR A 4 -2.19 -40.71 51.29
CA THR A 4 -2.38 -40.73 49.81
C THR A 4 -1.64 -39.56 49.21
N ALA A 5 -0.41 -39.84 48.78
CA ALA A 5 0.37 -38.96 47.94
C ALA A 5 -0.29 -38.82 46.55
N THR A 6 -0.82 -37.64 46.21
CA THR A 6 -1.26 -37.29 44.88
C THR A 6 -0.05 -36.98 44.02
N VAL A 7 0.27 -37.88 43.11
CA VAL A 7 1.27 -37.71 42.05
C VAL A 7 0.75 -36.67 41.06
N HIS A 8 1.32 -35.46 41.07
CA HIS A 8 1.15 -34.52 40.00
C HIS A 8 1.85 -35.06 38.73
N ALA A 9 1.07 -35.61 37.83
CA ALA A 9 1.53 -35.90 36.47
C ALA A 9 1.91 -34.59 35.79
N GLY A 10 3.20 -34.33 35.61
CA GLY A 10 3.71 -33.24 34.78
C GLY A 10 3.25 -33.47 33.35
N HIS A 11 2.39 -32.60 32.86
CA HIS A 11 2.13 -32.54 31.42
C HIS A 11 3.43 -32.14 30.73
N ALA A 12 4.13 -33.11 30.13
CA ALA A 12 5.19 -32.85 29.17
C ALA A 12 4.58 -32.04 28.02
N ALA A 13 5.17 -30.88 27.77
CA ALA A 13 4.80 -30.09 26.59
C ALA A 13 4.87 -30.97 25.33
N PRO A 14 3.89 -30.95 24.45
CA PRO A 14 3.93 -31.78 23.25
C PRO A 14 5.19 -31.41 22.44
N HIS A 15 6.05 -32.41 22.20
CA HIS A 15 7.14 -32.32 21.25
C HIS A 15 6.53 -32.00 19.89
N HIS A 16 6.56 -30.74 19.48
CA HIS A 16 6.25 -30.39 18.12
C HIS A 16 7.31 -31.05 17.23
N ALA A 17 6.90 -32.05 16.44
CA ALA A 17 7.75 -32.61 15.41
C ALA A 17 8.26 -31.45 14.54
N GLU A 18 9.58 -31.39 14.31
CA GLU A 18 10.18 -30.36 13.47
C GLU A 18 9.54 -30.45 12.08
N LEU A 19 8.83 -29.38 11.69
CA LEU A 19 8.20 -29.29 10.39
C LEU A 19 9.30 -29.21 9.33
N GLY A 20 9.22 -30.05 8.28
CA GLY A 20 10.18 -29.99 7.17
C GLY A 20 10.14 -28.64 6.45
N PHE A 21 11.22 -28.33 5.71
CA PHE A 21 11.40 -27.06 4.99
C PHE A 21 10.15 -26.57 4.24
N LEU A 22 9.49 -27.44 3.49
CA LEU A 22 8.31 -27.09 2.69
C LEU A 22 7.14 -26.62 3.57
N ARG A 23 6.90 -27.26 4.70
CA ARG A 23 5.81 -26.88 5.62
C ARG A 23 6.14 -25.64 6.45
N THR A 24 7.41 -25.37 6.68
CA THR A 24 7.85 -24.20 7.45
C THR A 24 7.88 -22.93 6.61
N TYR A 25 8.39 -23.00 5.38
CA TYR A 25 8.70 -21.81 4.58
C TYR A 25 7.84 -21.65 3.33
N VAL A 26 7.35 -22.74 2.73
CA VAL A 26 6.62 -22.71 1.46
C VAL A 26 5.12 -22.76 1.69
N PHE A 27 4.63 -23.85 2.27
CA PHE A 27 3.21 -24.06 2.59
C PHE A 27 2.93 -23.81 4.09
N SER A 28 3.47 -22.73 4.61
CA SER A 28 3.30 -22.37 6.02
C SER A 28 1.88 -21.89 6.29
N THR A 29 1.34 -22.34 7.42
CA THR A 29 0.08 -21.80 7.96
C THR A 29 0.32 -20.71 9.01
N ASP A 30 1.57 -20.46 9.41
CA ASP A 30 1.93 -19.40 10.36
C ASP A 30 1.79 -18.03 9.69
N HIS A 31 0.98 -17.17 10.26
CA HIS A 31 0.68 -15.85 9.73
C HIS A 31 1.93 -14.97 9.53
N LYS A 32 2.96 -15.17 10.36
CA LYS A 32 4.23 -14.41 10.27
C LYS A 32 5.03 -14.78 9.03
N MET A 33 5.04 -16.08 8.68
CA MET A 33 5.72 -16.55 7.48
C MET A 33 4.97 -16.07 6.23
N ILE A 34 3.64 -16.17 6.22
CA ILE A 34 2.80 -15.69 5.12
C ILE A 34 3.00 -14.17 4.92
N GLY A 35 3.04 -13.40 6.01
CA GLY A 35 3.36 -11.97 5.95
C GLY A 35 4.72 -11.68 5.30
N ARG A 36 5.76 -12.46 5.63
CA ARG A 36 7.09 -12.33 4.98
C ARG A 36 7.04 -12.71 3.50
N GLN A 37 6.30 -13.74 3.13
CA GLN A 37 6.13 -14.16 1.73
C GLN A 37 5.49 -13.02 0.91
N PHE A 38 4.42 -12.39 1.39
CA PHE A 38 3.82 -11.21 0.74
C PHE A 38 4.78 -10.02 0.66
N LEU A 39 5.56 -9.77 1.71
CA LEU A 39 6.57 -8.70 1.72
C LEU A 39 7.61 -8.92 0.61
N PHE A 40 8.19 -10.12 0.52
CA PHE A 40 9.18 -10.42 -0.51
C PHE A 40 8.61 -10.41 -1.92
N LEU A 41 7.40 -10.91 -2.13
CA LEU A 41 6.70 -10.82 -3.41
C LEU A 41 6.51 -9.35 -3.84
N GLY A 42 6.03 -8.51 -2.93
CA GLY A 42 5.82 -7.10 -3.23
C GLY A 42 7.12 -6.34 -3.49
N LEU A 43 8.20 -6.62 -2.73
CA LEU A 43 9.53 -6.02 -2.97
C LEU A 43 10.11 -6.46 -4.33
N PHE A 44 9.90 -7.69 -4.74
CA PHE A 44 10.28 -8.16 -6.09
C PHE A 44 9.50 -7.41 -7.18
N MET A 45 8.18 -7.30 -7.03
CA MET A 45 7.33 -6.58 -7.99
C MET A 45 7.64 -5.07 -8.03
N LEU A 46 8.10 -4.48 -6.90
CA LEU A 46 8.54 -3.08 -6.83
C LEU A 46 9.71 -2.80 -7.78
N ILE A 47 10.66 -3.73 -7.88
CA ILE A 47 11.78 -3.60 -8.82
C ILE A 47 11.27 -3.58 -10.26
N ILE A 48 10.39 -4.51 -10.62
CA ILE A 48 9.82 -4.59 -11.98
C ILE A 48 9.05 -3.32 -12.32
N GLY A 49 8.12 -2.89 -11.44
CA GLY A 49 7.34 -1.68 -11.64
C GLY A 49 8.21 -0.42 -11.74
N GLY A 50 9.27 -0.34 -10.93
CA GLY A 50 10.23 0.75 -10.97
C GLY A 50 11.03 0.82 -12.30
N LEU A 51 11.49 -0.30 -12.80
CA LEU A 51 12.21 -0.37 -14.10
C LEU A 51 11.33 0.06 -15.27
N LEU A 52 10.04 -0.31 -15.27
CA LEU A 52 9.08 0.18 -16.27
C LEU A 52 8.93 1.70 -16.20
N ALA A 53 8.85 2.27 -15.01
CA ALA A 53 8.79 3.73 -14.83
C ALA A 53 10.05 4.44 -15.37
N MET A 54 11.24 3.88 -15.10
CA MET A 54 12.50 4.44 -15.59
C MET A 54 12.53 4.45 -17.14
N SER A 55 12.07 3.38 -17.77
CA SER A 55 11.99 3.28 -19.23
C SER A 55 11.06 4.34 -19.82
N MET A 56 9.89 4.54 -19.20
CA MET A 56 8.96 5.62 -19.62
C MET A 56 9.58 7.01 -19.45
N ARG A 57 10.28 7.24 -18.33
CA ARG A 57 10.93 8.54 -18.09
C ARG A 57 12.04 8.82 -19.08
N TRP A 58 12.77 7.78 -19.53
CA TRP A 58 13.75 7.93 -20.59
C TRP A 58 13.09 8.47 -21.87
N GLU A 59 12.02 7.79 -22.35
CA GLU A 59 11.31 8.18 -23.58
C GLU A 59 10.78 9.61 -23.52
N LEU A 60 10.27 10.04 -22.37
CA LEU A 60 9.75 11.41 -22.21
C LEU A 60 10.84 12.50 -22.20
N ALA A 61 12.05 12.17 -21.75
CA ALA A 61 13.17 13.12 -21.75
C ALA A 61 13.90 13.16 -23.08
N TRP A 62 14.08 12.00 -23.70
CA TRP A 62 14.81 11.80 -24.95
C TRP A 62 13.98 10.96 -25.91
N PRO A 63 12.89 11.54 -26.46
CA PRO A 63 12.00 10.81 -27.36
C PRO A 63 12.74 10.19 -28.55
N GLU A 64 12.34 8.98 -28.91
CA GLU A 64 12.88 8.24 -30.05
C GLU A 64 14.40 7.97 -29.98
N THR A 65 14.96 8.03 -28.77
CA THR A 65 16.38 7.74 -28.52
C THR A 65 16.53 6.40 -27.82
N ALA A 66 17.50 5.59 -28.28
CA ALA A 66 17.73 4.28 -27.69
C ALA A 66 18.03 4.35 -26.19
N VAL A 67 17.31 3.55 -25.41
CA VAL A 67 17.58 3.39 -23.97
C VAL A 67 18.88 2.61 -23.79
N PRO A 68 19.87 3.15 -23.07
CA PRO A 68 21.11 2.45 -22.83
C PRO A 68 20.90 1.08 -22.17
N GLY A 69 21.50 0.04 -22.73
CA GLY A 69 21.40 -1.32 -22.21
C GLY A 69 20.16 -2.10 -22.63
N LEU A 70 19.21 -1.52 -23.39
CA LEU A 70 18.00 -2.21 -23.85
C LEU A 70 18.09 -2.66 -25.33
N GLY A 71 19.23 -2.51 -26.00
CA GLY A 71 19.42 -2.92 -27.39
C GLY A 71 19.27 -4.43 -27.67
N TRP A 72 19.23 -5.26 -26.62
CA TRP A 72 19.00 -6.70 -26.71
C TRP A 72 17.51 -7.08 -26.70
N ILE A 73 16.62 -6.13 -26.39
CA ILE A 73 15.19 -6.40 -26.39
C ILE A 73 14.74 -6.64 -27.83
N PRO A 74 14.07 -7.78 -28.11
CA PRO A 74 13.67 -8.10 -29.46
C PRO A 74 12.50 -7.24 -29.97
N GLU A 75 12.42 -7.09 -31.28
CA GLU A 75 11.23 -6.55 -31.93
C GLU A 75 10.00 -7.43 -31.63
N PRO A 76 8.81 -6.85 -31.49
CA PRO A 76 8.49 -5.42 -31.71
C PRO A 76 8.57 -4.56 -30.43
N TYR A 77 9.14 -5.04 -29.34
CA TYR A 77 9.15 -4.34 -28.04
C TYR A 77 10.16 -3.20 -27.99
N ALA A 78 11.28 -3.31 -28.72
CA ALA A 78 12.21 -2.21 -28.94
C ALA A 78 12.92 -2.40 -30.27
N TYR A 79 13.22 -1.28 -30.96
CA TYR A 79 13.98 -1.27 -32.20
C TYR A 79 15.39 -0.75 -31.92
N GLY A 80 16.33 -1.63 -31.69
CA GLY A 80 17.70 -1.24 -31.29
C GLY A 80 17.76 -0.46 -29.96
N GLY A 81 16.81 -0.69 -29.06
CA GLY A 81 16.67 0.01 -27.78
C GLY A 81 15.71 1.21 -27.80
N ILE A 82 15.20 1.63 -28.96
CA ILE A 82 14.16 2.67 -29.09
C ILE A 82 12.82 2.06 -28.71
N ILE A 83 12.09 2.72 -27.82
CA ILE A 83 10.77 2.26 -27.33
C ILE A 83 9.68 2.74 -28.28
N PRO A 84 8.96 1.85 -29.01
CA PRO A 84 7.86 2.26 -29.86
C PRO A 84 6.63 2.67 -29.02
N PRO A 85 5.69 3.45 -29.60
CA PRO A 85 4.49 3.93 -28.91
C PRO A 85 3.67 2.81 -28.25
N GLN A 86 3.55 1.66 -28.90
CA GLN A 86 2.84 0.50 -28.39
C GLN A 86 3.46 -0.02 -27.09
N THR A 87 4.78 -0.15 -27.05
CA THR A 87 5.53 -0.60 -25.87
C THR A 87 5.47 0.45 -24.76
N TYR A 88 5.53 1.73 -25.09
CA TYR A 88 5.33 2.80 -24.11
C TYR A 88 3.94 2.71 -23.45
N ASN A 89 2.88 2.48 -24.26
CA ASN A 89 1.53 2.27 -23.73
C ASN A 89 1.44 1.04 -22.82
N ALA A 90 2.11 -0.04 -23.18
CA ALA A 90 2.21 -1.22 -22.33
C ALA A 90 2.97 -0.93 -21.02
N PHE A 91 4.05 -0.17 -21.07
CA PHE A 91 4.86 0.13 -19.88
C PHE A 91 4.10 0.96 -18.86
N PHE A 92 3.37 2.03 -19.24
CA PHE A 92 2.60 2.77 -18.24
C PHE A 92 1.39 1.97 -17.72
N THR A 93 0.79 1.12 -18.56
CA THR A 93 -0.29 0.23 -18.14
C THR A 93 0.20 -0.74 -17.06
N MET A 94 1.31 -1.42 -17.34
CA MET A 94 1.86 -2.45 -16.46
C MET A 94 2.53 -1.85 -15.23
N HIS A 95 3.22 -0.71 -15.35
CA HIS A 95 3.77 0.01 -14.20
C HIS A 95 2.67 0.32 -13.17
N ALA A 96 1.61 0.99 -13.58
CA ALA A 96 0.53 1.36 -12.67
C ALA A 96 -0.16 0.13 -12.06
N THR A 97 -0.47 -0.89 -12.89
CA THR A 97 -1.09 -2.13 -12.43
C THR A 97 -0.21 -2.86 -11.41
N ILE A 98 1.08 -3.03 -11.69
CA ILE A 98 2.01 -3.72 -10.80
C ILE A 98 2.17 -2.94 -9.48
N MET A 99 2.38 -1.61 -9.55
CA MET A 99 2.60 -0.81 -8.35
C MET A 99 1.39 -0.79 -7.40
N ILE A 100 0.18 -0.72 -7.94
CA ILE A 100 -1.05 -0.70 -7.15
C ILE A 100 -1.34 -2.11 -6.60
N PHE A 101 -1.51 -3.08 -7.47
CA PHE A 101 -2.07 -4.39 -7.13
C PHE A 101 -1.04 -5.42 -6.64
N PHE A 102 0.25 -5.28 -7.01
CA PHE A 102 1.28 -6.27 -6.67
C PHE A 102 2.41 -5.71 -5.79
N VAL A 103 2.42 -4.41 -5.50
CA VAL A 103 3.39 -3.80 -4.57
C VAL A 103 2.69 -3.28 -3.32
N VAL A 104 1.91 -2.21 -3.43
CA VAL A 104 1.35 -1.53 -2.25
C VAL A 104 0.37 -2.42 -1.50
N MET A 105 -0.63 -2.99 -2.18
CA MET A 105 -1.58 -3.91 -1.55
C MET A 105 -0.90 -5.14 -0.91
N PRO A 106 -0.09 -5.93 -1.63
CA PRO A 106 0.54 -7.11 -1.04
C PRO A 106 1.45 -6.77 0.15
N ILE A 107 2.20 -5.68 0.13
CA ILE A 107 3.09 -5.33 1.24
C ILE A 107 2.29 -4.80 2.43
N MET A 108 1.44 -3.80 2.23
CA MET A 108 0.75 -3.11 3.33
C MET A 108 -0.36 -3.98 3.93
N VAL A 109 -1.17 -4.62 3.10
CA VAL A 109 -2.29 -5.45 3.56
C VAL A 109 -1.82 -6.90 3.75
N GLY A 110 -1.27 -7.54 2.71
CA GLY A 110 -0.84 -8.93 2.77
C GLY A 110 0.35 -9.15 3.72
N GLY A 111 1.39 -8.33 3.65
CA GLY A 111 2.60 -8.43 4.46
C GLY A 111 2.38 -8.00 5.90
N PHE A 112 2.17 -6.71 6.09
CA PHE A 112 2.00 -6.16 7.44
C PHE A 112 0.68 -6.56 8.09
N GLY A 113 -0.42 -6.68 7.33
CA GLY A 113 -1.69 -7.15 7.88
C GLY A 113 -1.58 -8.55 8.47
N ASN A 114 -1.01 -9.50 7.72
CA ASN A 114 -0.78 -10.85 8.24
C ASN A 114 0.18 -10.86 9.42
N PHE A 115 1.27 -10.10 9.37
CA PHE A 115 2.25 -10.12 10.43
C PHE A 115 1.72 -9.47 11.72
N LEU A 116 1.04 -8.33 11.62
CA LEU A 116 0.72 -7.47 12.76
C LEU A 116 -0.62 -7.79 13.43
N ILE A 117 -1.67 -8.15 12.66
CA ILE A 117 -3.02 -8.30 13.23
C ILE A 117 -3.02 -9.26 14.42
N PRO A 118 -2.58 -10.52 14.31
CA PRO A 118 -2.61 -11.41 15.48
C PRO A 118 -1.72 -10.93 16.62
N LEU A 119 -0.51 -10.45 16.31
CA LEU A 119 0.41 -9.96 17.34
C LEU A 119 -0.15 -8.77 18.12
N MET A 120 -0.69 -7.77 17.42
CA MET A 120 -1.13 -6.54 18.09
C MET A 120 -2.47 -6.68 18.81
N ILE A 121 -3.28 -7.68 18.48
CA ILE A 121 -4.52 -7.98 19.22
C ILE A 121 -4.36 -9.08 20.27
N GLY A 122 -3.18 -9.72 20.34
CA GLY A 122 -2.87 -10.79 21.29
C GLY A 122 -3.41 -12.17 20.91
N ALA A 123 -3.72 -12.40 19.62
CA ALA A 123 -4.11 -13.70 19.09
C ALA A 123 -2.87 -14.57 18.79
N GLY A 124 -3.02 -15.88 18.88
CA GLY A 124 -1.94 -16.83 18.57
C GLY A 124 -1.70 -17.00 17.06
N ASP A 125 -2.73 -16.86 16.23
CA ASP A 125 -2.68 -16.93 14.76
C ASP A 125 -3.93 -16.26 14.19
N MET A 126 -4.08 -16.28 12.85
CA MET A 126 -5.31 -15.88 12.14
C MET A 126 -6.44 -16.87 12.40
N ALA A 127 -7.70 -16.42 12.23
CA ALA A 127 -8.89 -17.26 12.41
C ALA A 127 -8.91 -18.48 11.48
N PHE A 128 -8.43 -18.31 10.25
CA PHE A 128 -8.40 -19.36 9.21
C PHE A 128 -7.00 -19.54 8.61
N PRO A 129 -6.05 -20.24 9.29
CA PRO A 129 -4.66 -20.32 8.85
C PRO A 129 -4.48 -20.98 7.48
N LYS A 130 -5.29 -22.00 7.14
CA LYS A 130 -5.24 -22.65 5.82
C LYS A 130 -5.74 -21.74 4.70
N LEU A 131 -6.81 -20.98 4.96
CA LEU A 131 -7.33 -19.98 4.01
C LEU A 131 -6.31 -18.86 3.81
N ASN A 132 -5.59 -18.49 4.86
CA ASN A 132 -4.51 -17.51 4.81
C ASN A 132 -3.36 -17.96 3.92
N MET A 133 -2.88 -19.20 4.10
CA MET A 133 -1.87 -19.79 3.22
C MET A 133 -2.35 -19.83 1.76
N LEU A 134 -3.60 -20.25 1.53
CA LEU A 134 -4.17 -20.31 0.18
C LEU A 134 -4.25 -18.93 -0.46
N SER A 135 -4.59 -17.88 0.30
CA SER A 135 -4.63 -16.50 -0.22
C SER A 135 -3.28 -16.06 -0.79
N PHE A 136 -2.17 -16.36 -0.12
CA PHE A 136 -0.84 -16.07 -0.65
C PHE A 136 -0.57 -16.82 -1.97
N TRP A 137 -0.86 -18.12 -2.04
CA TRP A 137 -0.58 -18.92 -3.23
C TRP A 137 -1.41 -18.49 -4.44
N VAL A 138 -2.69 -18.17 -4.22
CA VAL A 138 -3.57 -17.61 -5.26
C VAL A 138 -3.05 -16.23 -5.71
N GLY A 139 -2.61 -15.38 -4.78
CA GLY A 139 -1.98 -14.10 -5.09
C GLY A 139 -0.68 -14.24 -5.89
N LEU A 140 0.16 -15.21 -5.54
CA LEU A 140 1.40 -15.51 -6.29
C LEU A 140 1.08 -15.97 -7.71
N VAL A 141 0.11 -16.87 -7.89
CA VAL A 141 -0.33 -17.31 -9.23
C VAL A 141 -0.82 -16.12 -10.04
N SER A 142 -1.62 -15.23 -9.45
CA SER A 142 -2.04 -13.98 -10.10
C SER A 142 -0.84 -13.17 -10.59
N GLY A 143 0.17 -12.95 -9.74
CA GLY A 143 1.39 -12.24 -10.11
C GLY A 143 2.16 -12.92 -11.26
N LEU A 144 2.26 -14.25 -11.24
CA LEU A 144 2.90 -14.99 -12.33
C LEU A 144 2.13 -14.88 -13.64
N VAL A 145 0.79 -14.90 -13.61
CA VAL A 145 -0.06 -14.66 -14.79
C VAL A 145 0.13 -13.24 -15.33
N MET A 146 0.23 -12.24 -14.43
CA MET A 146 0.52 -10.86 -14.84
C MET A 146 1.87 -10.76 -15.55
N LEU A 147 2.92 -11.37 -14.99
CA LEU A 147 4.26 -11.36 -15.61
C LEU A 147 4.31 -12.18 -16.92
N ALA A 148 3.55 -13.27 -17.01
CA ALA A 148 3.45 -14.07 -18.23
C ALA A 148 2.90 -13.25 -19.42
N SER A 149 2.12 -12.19 -19.16
CA SER A 149 1.61 -11.29 -20.20
C SER A 149 2.70 -10.60 -21.02
N PHE A 150 3.91 -10.45 -20.48
CA PHE A 150 5.04 -9.87 -21.19
C PHE A 150 5.64 -10.81 -22.27
N PHE A 151 5.33 -12.10 -22.20
CA PHE A 151 5.95 -13.12 -23.05
C PHE A 151 4.98 -13.72 -24.10
N VAL A 152 3.79 -13.13 -24.25
CA VAL A 152 2.80 -13.58 -25.24
C VAL A 152 2.84 -12.74 -26.51
N PRO A 153 2.41 -13.27 -27.65
CA PRO A 153 2.32 -12.51 -28.89
C PRO A 153 1.49 -11.23 -28.73
N GLY A 154 2.00 -10.10 -29.21
CA GLY A 154 1.39 -8.78 -29.06
C GLY A 154 1.75 -8.06 -27.77
N GLY A 155 2.50 -8.69 -26.87
CA GLY A 155 2.97 -8.08 -25.62
C GLY A 155 1.89 -7.93 -24.54
N PRO A 156 2.23 -7.25 -23.42
CA PRO A 156 1.34 -7.07 -22.29
C PRO A 156 0.21 -6.07 -22.58
N ALA A 157 -0.74 -5.95 -21.65
CA ALA A 157 -1.86 -5.00 -21.76
C ALA A 157 -1.38 -3.56 -22.02
N ALA A 158 -2.06 -2.84 -22.92
CA ALA A 158 -1.68 -1.49 -23.38
C ALA A 158 -2.84 -0.47 -23.34
N ALA A 159 -3.98 -0.82 -22.71
CA ALA A 159 -5.17 0.04 -22.65
C ALA A 159 -5.19 0.99 -21.43
N GLY A 160 -4.07 1.11 -20.70
CA GLY A 160 -4.00 1.79 -19.40
C GLY A 160 -4.50 0.89 -18.26
N TRP A 161 -4.09 1.20 -17.02
CA TRP A 161 -4.48 0.41 -15.84
C TRP A 161 -5.98 0.49 -15.53
N THR A 162 -6.65 1.55 -15.99
CA THR A 162 -8.11 1.71 -15.90
C THR A 162 -8.88 0.92 -16.96
N SER A 163 -8.18 0.48 -18.00
CA SER A 163 -8.69 -0.41 -19.06
C SER A 163 -10.03 0.01 -19.64
N TYR A 164 -10.19 1.29 -20.00
CA TYR A 164 -11.47 1.84 -20.46
C TYR A 164 -11.95 1.18 -21.76
N ALA A 165 -13.22 0.79 -21.76
CA ALA A 165 -13.93 0.44 -22.98
C ALA A 165 -14.30 1.72 -23.77
N PRO A 166 -14.38 1.64 -25.11
CA PRO A 166 -14.27 0.46 -25.96
C PRO A 166 -12.83 0.02 -26.27
N LEU A 167 -11.80 0.84 -25.91
CA LEU A 167 -10.39 0.56 -26.23
C LEU A 167 -9.94 -0.83 -25.75
N SER A 168 -10.31 -1.19 -24.51
CA SER A 168 -9.92 -2.49 -23.91
C SER A 168 -10.82 -3.64 -24.34
N ALA A 169 -12.07 -3.37 -24.73
CA ALA A 169 -13.07 -4.38 -25.04
C ALA A 169 -12.87 -5.05 -26.40
N ASN A 170 -12.24 -4.36 -27.36
CA ASN A 170 -11.98 -4.91 -28.69
C ASN A 170 -10.48 -5.04 -28.95
N PRO A 171 -9.96 -6.26 -29.22
CA PRO A 171 -8.56 -6.49 -29.54
C PRO A 171 -8.03 -5.64 -30.70
N ALA A 172 -8.87 -5.32 -31.70
CA ALA A 172 -8.47 -4.54 -32.87
C ALA A 172 -8.03 -3.11 -32.51
N PHE A 173 -8.51 -2.53 -31.41
CA PHE A 173 -8.18 -1.15 -31.04
C PHE A 173 -6.78 -1.00 -30.44
N THR A 174 -6.27 -2.01 -29.73
CA THR A 174 -4.94 -1.98 -29.13
C THR A 174 -3.92 -2.85 -29.87
N GLY A 175 -4.35 -3.75 -30.75
CA GLY A 175 -3.51 -4.80 -31.32
C GLY A 175 -3.08 -5.88 -30.32
N VAL A 176 -3.51 -5.79 -29.04
CA VAL A 176 -3.14 -6.71 -27.95
C VAL A 176 -4.29 -7.66 -27.66
N THR A 177 -4.05 -8.95 -27.86
CA THR A 177 -5.04 -10.00 -27.60
C THR A 177 -4.75 -10.69 -26.25
N TRP A 178 -3.77 -11.59 -26.23
CA TRP A 178 -3.48 -12.41 -25.05
C TRP A 178 -2.97 -11.62 -23.86
N GLY A 179 -2.16 -10.59 -24.06
CA GLY A 179 -1.67 -9.77 -22.95
C GLY A 179 -2.78 -9.11 -22.15
N GLN A 180 -3.83 -8.59 -22.82
CA GLN A 180 -5.00 -8.02 -22.15
C GLN A 180 -5.86 -9.10 -21.48
N HIS A 181 -5.99 -10.31 -22.09
CA HIS A 181 -6.70 -11.42 -21.44
C HIS A 181 -6.01 -11.85 -20.15
N LEU A 182 -4.67 -12.01 -20.17
CA LEU A 182 -3.90 -12.38 -18.98
C LEU A 182 -3.94 -11.30 -17.90
N TRP A 183 -3.95 -10.02 -18.29
CA TRP A 183 -4.15 -8.90 -17.36
C TRP A 183 -5.51 -9.02 -16.63
N ILE A 184 -6.60 -9.25 -17.37
CA ILE A 184 -7.96 -9.43 -16.80
C ILE A 184 -7.99 -10.64 -15.88
N ILE A 185 -7.52 -11.80 -16.33
CA ILE A 185 -7.51 -13.06 -15.57
C ILE A 185 -6.68 -12.91 -14.31
N SER A 186 -5.51 -12.28 -14.40
CA SER A 186 -4.66 -12.03 -13.25
C SER A 186 -5.39 -11.22 -12.17
N LEU A 187 -6.06 -10.13 -12.53
CA LEU A 187 -6.79 -9.30 -11.57
C LEU A 187 -8.02 -10.01 -10.98
N ILE A 188 -8.70 -10.86 -11.73
CA ILE A 188 -9.78 -11.72 -11.20
C ILE A 188 -9.21 -12.66 -10.12
N ILE A 189 -8.10 -13.34 -10.42
CA ILE A 189 -7.44 -14.25 -9.47
C ILE A 189 -6.97 -13.48 -8.22
N LEU A 190 -6.42 -12.28 -8.40
CA LEU A 190 -6.01 -11.43 -7.28
C LEU A 190 -7.20 -11.01 -6.41
N GLY A 191 -8.34 -10.69 -7.02
CA GLY A 191 -9.57 -10.39 -6.31
C GLY A 191 -9.99 -11.54 -5.39
N ILE A 192 -9.92 -12.78 -5.86
CA ILE A 192 -10.20 -13.98 -5.05
C ILE A 192 -9.22 -14.08 -3.87
N SER A 193 -7.92 -13.90 -4.12
CA SER A 193 -6.89 -13.89 -3.07
C SER A 193 -7.20 -12.86 -1.97
N SER A 194 -7.51 -11.64 -2.37
CA SER A 194 -7.76 -10.53 -1.46
C SER A 194 -9.06 -10.71 -0.65
N LEU A 195 -10.11 -11.29 -1.25
CA LEU A 195 -11.35 -11.64 -0.53
C LEU A 195 -11.09 -12.67 0.58
N MET A 196 -10.27 -13.71 0.30
CA MET A 196 -9.89 -14.69 1.32
C MET A 196 -9.16 -14.02 2.49
N GLY A 197 -8.24 -13.11 2.21
CA GLY A 197 -7.53 -12.33 3.24
C GLY A 197 -8.48 -11.44 4.04
N SER A 198 -9.40 -10.76 3.38
CA SER A 198 -10.36 -9.85 4.02
C SER A 198 -11.28 -10.57 5.02
N ILE A 199 -11.86 -11.70 4.62
CA ILE A 199 -12.69 -12.54 5.51
C ILE A 199 -11.88 -12.96 6.74
N ASN A 200 -10.63 -13.36 6.54
CA ASN A 200 -9.75 -13.79 7.61
C ASN A 200 -9.44 -12.64 8.60
N TYR A 201 -9.09 -11.46 8.10
CA TYR A 201 -8.77 -10.30 8.94
C TYR A 201 -9.97 -9.84 9.76
N ILE A 202 -11.14 -9.71 9.12
CA ILE A 202 -12.38 -9.32 9.81
C ILE A 202 -12.69 -10.32 10.93
N THR A 203 -12.67 -11.62 10.62
CA THR A 203 -12.98 -12.67 11.60
C THR A 203 -11.97 -12.67 12.74
N THR A 204 -10.69 -12.52 12.46
CA THR A 204 -9.61 -12.48 13.47
C THR A 204 -9.78 -11.29 14.41
N VAL A 205 -9.97 -10.08 13.84
CA VAL A 205 -10.13 -8.87 14.66
C VAL A 205 -11.40 -8.90 15.50
N VAL A 206 -12.50 -9.43 14.96
CA VAL A 206 -13.79 -9.47 15.69
C VAL A 206 -13.76 -10.51 16.81
N ASN A 207 -13.21 -11.71 16.58
CA ASN A 207 -13.41 -12.87 17.47
C ASN A 207 -12.18 -13.22 18.32
N MET A 208 -10.97 -12.79 17.98
CA MET A 208 -9.74 -13.34 18.58
C MET A 208 -8.94 -12.31 19.38
N ARG A 209 -9.51 -11.19 19.75
CA ARG A 209 -8.85 -10.20 20.61
C ARG A 209 -8.58 -10.79 22.00
N ALA A 210 -7.39 -10.50 22.54
CA ALA A 210 -7.00 -10.88 23.89
C ALA A 210 -7.95 -10.26 24.94
N PRO A 211 -8.08 -10.89 26.12
CA PRO A 211 -8.84 -10.32 27.23
C PRO A 211 -8.41 -8.89 27.54
N GLY A 212 -9.38 -7.99 27.66
CA GLY A 212 -9.14 -6.55 27.87
C GLY A 212 -8.82 -5.74 26.61
N MET A 213 -8.57 -6.35 25.45
CA MET A 213 -8.40 -5.68 24.17
C MET A 213 -9.77 -5.27 23.60
N THR A 214 -10.33 -4.17 24.09
CA THR A 214 -11.53 -3.57 23.49
C THR A 214 -11.20 -2.90 22.16
N TYR A 215 -12.20 -2.54 21.36
CA TYR A 215 -11.98 -1.84 20.08
C TYR A 215 -11.18 -0.55 20.27
N PHE A 216 -11.48 0.25 21.29
CA PHE A 216 -10.76 1.50 21.59
C PHE A 216 -9.45 1.31 22.38
N ARG A 217 -9.00 0.07 22.54
CA ARG A 217 -7.63 -0.25 22.96
C ARG A 217 -6.80 -0.82 21.83
N MET A 218 -7.37 -0.99 20.63
CA MET A 218 -6.61 -1.42 19.46
C MET A 218 -5.71 -0.28 18.94
N PRO A 219 -4.47 -0.58 18.53
CA PRO A 219 -3.64 0.37 17.78
C PRO A 219 -4.32 0.86 16.50
N LEU A 220 -4.00 2.08 16.06
CA LEU A 220 -4.61 2.67 14.86
C LEU A 220 -4.25 1.93 13.57
N VAL A 221 -3.10 1.26 13.52
CA VAL A 221 -2.77 0.38 12.39
C VAL A 221 -3.75 -0.79 12.31
N ILE A 222 -4.21 -1.35 13.42
CA ILE A 222 -5.22 -2.42 13.42
C ILE A 222 -6.59 -1.89 13.00
N TRP A 223 -6.99 -0.71 13.47
CA TRP A 223 -8.19 -0.04 12.96
C TRP A 223 -8.14 0.16 11.44
N SER A 224 -7.00 0.64 10.93
CA SER A 224 -6.84 0.88 9.49
C SER A 224 -6.92 -0.40 8.67
N LEU A 225 -6.26 -1.48 9.10
CA LEU A 225 -6.29 -2.78 8.43
C LEU A 225 -7.68 -3.45 8.51
N PHE A 226 -8.38 -3.30 9.63
CA PHE A 226 -9.74 -3.81 9.81
C PHE A 226 -10.73 -3.12 8.86
N ILE A 227 -10.69 -1.79 8.80
CA ILE A 227 -11.53 -1.01 7.88
C ILE A 227 -11.17 -1.31 6.43
N THR A 228 -9.88 -1.42 6.11
CA THR A 228 -9.39 -1.82 4.79
C THR A 228 -9.92 -3.19 4.36
N ALA A 229 -9.96 -4.16 5.27
CA ALA A 229 -10.52 -5.48 4.98
C ALA A 229 -12.03 -5.41 4.65
N ILE A 230 -12.78 -4.54 5.32
CA ILE A 230 -14.20 -4.31 5.02
C ILE A 230 -14.36 -3.66 3.62
N LEU A 231 -13.53 -2.66 3.30
CA LEU A 231 -13.55 -2.04 1.97
C LEU A 231 -13.24 -3.06 0.87
N LEU A 232 -12.20 -3.88 1.04
CA LEU A 232 -11.85 -4.94 0.09
C LEU A 232 -12.99 -5.93 -0.12
N LEU A 233 -13.64 -6.38 0.96
CA LEU A 233 -14.75 -7.33 0.89
C LEU A 233 -15.92 -6.79 0.06
N LEU A 234 -16.17 -5.50 0.10
CA LEU A 234 -17.30 -4.86 -0.60
C LEU A 234 -16.93 -4.41 -2.02
N ALA A 235 -15.70 -3.91 -2.24
CA ALA A 235 -15.28 -3.31 -3.51
C ALA A 235 -14.84 -4.34 -4.56
N LEU A 236 -14.09 -5.36 -4.17
CA LEU A 236 -13.51 -6.32 -5.11
C LEU A 236 -14.53 -7.16 -5.90
N PRO A 237 -15.69 -7.57 -5.34
CA PRO A 237 -16.69 -8.27 -6.14
C PRO A 237 -17.17 -7.46 -7.35
N VAL A 238 -17.30 -6.13 -7.21
CA VAL A 238 -17.73 -5.25 -8.30
C VAL A 238 -16.68 -5.20 -9.41
N LEU A 239 -15.38 -5.03 -9.04
CA LEU A 239 -14.30 -5.08 -10.01
C LEU A 239 -14.24 -6.45 -10.70
N THR A 240 -14.33 -7.54 -9.93
CA THR A 240 -14.24 -8.90 -10.47
C THR A 240 -15.38 -9.18 -11.47
N ALA A 241 -16.59 -8.73 -11.17
CA ALA A 241 -17.72 -8.82 -12.08
C ALA A 241 -17.49 -8.00 -13.37
N ALA A 242 -17.02 -6.75 -13.25
CA ALA A 242 -16.71 -5.91 -14.40
C ALA A 242 -15.62 -6.53 -15.29
N LEU A 243 -14.56 -7.08 -14.68
CA LEU A 243 -13.49 -7.76 -15.40
C LEU A 243 -13.99 -9.03 -16.13
N ALA A 244 -14.89 -9.80 -15.50
CA ALA A 244 -15.51 -10.96 -16.15
C ALA A 244 -16.36 -10.54 -17.35
N MET A 245 -17.18 -9.49 -17.23
CA MET A 245 -17.97 -8.93 -18.33
C MET A 245 -17.04 -8.46 -19.48
N LEU A 246 -15.93 -7.78 -19.16
CA LEU A 246 -14.94 -7.35 -20.16
C LEU A 246 -14.28 -8.55 -20.85
N LEU A 247 -13.98 -9.62 -20.10
CA LEU A 247 -13.44 -10.84 -20.68
C LEU A 247 -14.42 -11.49 -21.65
N PHE A 248 -15.70 -11.55 -21.30
CA PHE A 248 -16.76 -12.08 -22.18
C PHE A 248 -16.91 -11.24 -23.47
N ASP A 249 -16.86 -9.92 -23.39
CA ASP A 249 -16.85 -9.06 -24.58
C ASP A 249 -15.69 -9.41 -25.52
N ARG A 250 -14.53 -9.75 -24.96
CA ARG A 250 -13.32 -10.05 -25.75
C ARG A 250 -13.28 -11.46 -26.31
N VAL A 251 -13.84 -12.46 -25.63
CA VAL A 251 -13.66 -13.87 -25.98
C VAL A 251 -14.95 -14.58 -26.40
N ALA A 252 -16.10 -14.10 -25.95
CA ALA A 252 -17.40 -14.71 -26.17
C ALA A 252 -18.33 -13.89 -27.11
N GLY A 253 -17.86 -12.71 -27.57
CA GLY A 253 -18.62 -11.86 -28.47
C GLY A 253 -19.84 -11.21 -27.82
N THR A 254 -19.86 -11.07 -26.51
CA THR A 254 -20.87 -10.26 -25.83
C THR A 254 -20.60 -8.77 -26.05
N SER A 255 -21.53 -7.91 -25.66
CA SER A 255 -21.44 -6.47 -25.92
C SER A 255 -21.84 -5.66 -24.70
N PHE A 256 -21.36 -6.02 -23.51
CA PHE A 256 -21.66 -5.25 -22.29
C PHE A 256 -21.17 -3.80 -22.41
N PHE A 257 -20.00 -3.61 -23.02
CA PHE A 257 -19.29 -2.32 -23.08
C PHE A 257 -19.06 -1.85 -24.54
N LEU A 258 -19.61 -2.52 -25.52
CA LEU A 258 -19.47 -2.19 -26.94
C LEU A 258 -20.77 -1.59 -27.50
N ALA A 259 -20.78 -0.30 -27.84
CA ALA A 259 -21.96 0.43 -28.33
C ALA A 259 -22.57 -0.18 -29.60
N GLN A 260 -21.73 -0.73 -30.51
CA GLN A 260 -22.20 -1.37 -31.74
C GLN A 260 -23.13 -2.57 -31.49
N GLY A 261 -23.00 -3.24 -30.36
CA GLY A 261 -23.87 -4.35 -29.95
C GLY A 261 -24.93 -3.97 -28.94
N GLY A 262 -25.15 -2.68 -28.68
CA GLY A 262 -26.13 -2.17 -27.71
C GLY A 262 -25.60 -2.03 -26.29
N GLY A 263 -24.29 -2.19 -26.08
CA GLY A 263 -23.65 -2.00 -24.78
C GLY A 263 -23.31 -0.54 -24.49
N GLU A 264 -22.82 -0.29 -23.26
CA GLU A 264 -22.56 1.06 -22.77
C GLU A 264 -21.13 1.19 -22.21
N PRO A 265 -20.20 1.91 -22.90
CA PRO A 265 -18.84 2.10 -22.40
C PRO A 265 -18.75 2.80 -21.04
N LEU A 266 -19.67 3.72 -20.73
CA LEU A 266 -19.70 4.40 -19.42
C LEU A 266 -20.03 3.44 -18.29
N LEU A 267 -20.74 2.33 -18.53
CA LEU A 267 -20.97 1.30 -17.54
C LEU A 267 -19.66 0.72 -17.00
N TRP A 268 -18.65 0.50 -17.90
CA TRP A 268 -17.32 0.10 -17.46
C TRP A 268 -16.71 1.12 -16.49
N GLN A 269 -16.76 2.41 -16.83
CA GLN A 269 -16.19 3.46 -16.00
C GLN A 269 -16.88 3.53 -14.62
N HIS A 270 -18.21 3.41 -14.57
CA HIS A 270 -18.93 3.38 -13.30
C HIS A 270 -18.57 2.18 -12.44
N LEU A 271 -18.55 0.97 -12.99
CA LEU A 271 -18.17 -0.24 -12.26
C LEU A 271 -16.71 -0.21 -11.81
N PHE A 272 -15.82 0.25 -12.70
CA PHE A 272 -14.40 0.37 -12.37
C PHE A 272 -14.17 1.38 -11.24
N TRP A 273 -14.76 2.57 -11.31
CA TRP A 273 -14.52 3.62 -10.32
C TRP A 273 -15.31 3.44 -9.03
N PHE A 274 -16.44 2.75 -9.07
CA PHE A 274 -17.12 2.30 -7.85
C PHE A 274 -16.22 1.39 -7.00
N PHE A 275 -15.35 0.60 -7.63
CA PHE A 275 -14.23 -0.06 -6.97
C PHE A 275 -13.04 0.90 -6.79
N GLY A 276 -12.65 1.62 -7.83
CA GLY A 276 -11.34 2.29 -7.93
C GLY A 276 -11.16 3.43 -6.93
N HIS A 277 -12.21 4.11 -6.51
CA HIS A 277 -12.08 5.11 -5.48
C HIS A 277 -11.96 4.49 -4.06
N PRO A 278 -12.79 3.53 -3.62
CA PRO A 278 -12.47 2.75 -2.42
C PRO A 278 -11.07 2.13 -2.45
N GLU A 279 -10.57 1.69 -3.61
CA GLU A 279 -9.22 1.14 -3.74
C GLU A 279 -8.13 2.12 -3.30
N VAL A 280 -8.20 3.41 -3.67
CA VAL A 280 -7.18 4.38 -3.23
C VAL A 280 -7.17 4.54 -1.71
N TYR A 281 -8.32 4.36 -1.05
CA TYR A 281 -8.39 4.34 0.42
C TYR A 281 -7.94 3.02 1.02
N ILE A 282 -8.17 1.89 0.36
CA ILE A 282 -7.57 0.59 0.71
C ILE A 282 -6.04 0.70 0.76
N LEU A 283 -5.46 1.45 -0.17
CA LEU A 283 -4.01 1.68 -0.20
C LEU A 283 -3.53 2.61 0.91
N VAL A 284 -4.21 3.74 1.14
CA VAL A 284 -3.70 4.80 2.03
C VAL A 284 -4.05 4.60 3.51
N LEU A 285 -5.17 3.95 3.86
CA LEU A 285 -5.57 3.77 5.26
C LEU A 285 -4.53 2.99 6.08
N PRO A 286 -3.95 1.85 5.59
CA PRO A 286 -2.87 1.17 6.31
C PRO A 286 -1.66 2.07 6.54
N ALA A 287 -1.27 2.90 5.56
CA ALA A 287 -0.19 3.86 5.69
C ALA A 287 -0.48 4.91 6.77
N MET A 288 -1.71 5.39 6.86
CA MET A 288 -2.15 6.30 7.90
C MET A 288 -2.12 5.66 9.30
N GLY A 289 -2.46 4.37 9.40
CA GLY A 289 -2.36 3.58 10.63
C GLY A 289 -0.91 3.46 11.09
N VAL A 290 -0.04 2.95 10.22
CA VAL A 290 1.41 2.81 10.44
C VAL A 290 2.03 4.13 10.90
N THR A 291 1.75 5.21 10.18
CA THR A 291 2.25 6.55 10.52
C THR A 291 1.82 6.98 11.91
N SER A 292 0.57 6.74 12.29
CA SER A 292 0.05 7.11 13.61
C SER A 292 0.80 6.40 14.74
N ASP A 293 1.03 5.10 14.61
CA ASP A 293 1.76 4.29 15.60
C ASP A 293 3.21 4.75 15.74
N ILE A 294 3.88 5.01 14.63
CA ILE A 294 5.29 5.45 14.59
C ILE A 294 5.44 6.87 15.16
N LEU A 295 4.57 7.80 14.77
CA LEU A 295 4.61 9.18 15.30
C LEU A 295 4.44 9.21 16.81
N SER A 296 3.47 8.48 17.38
CA SER A 296 3.27 8.40 18.82
C SER A 296 4.48 7.81 19.52
N THR A 297 5.02 6.70 18.99
CA THR A 297 6.19 6.01 19.57
C THR A 297 7.42 6.92 19.63
N PHE A 298 7.74 7.64 18.56
CA PHE A 298 8.96 8.44 18.49
C PHE A 298 8.77 9.91 18.87
N SER A 299 7.55 10.36 19.14
CA SER A 299 7.28 11.64 19.81
C SER A 299 7.21 11.48 21.34
N ARG A 300 7.18 10.23 21.84
CA ARG A 300 7.00 9.92 23.25
C ARG A 300 5.76 10.58 23.85
N LYS A 301 4.69 10.60 23.07
CA LYS A 301 3.46 11.29 23.41
C LYS A 301 2.25 10.48 22.96
N PRO A 302 1.16 10.47 23.74
CA PRO A 302 -0.10 9.86 23.28
C PRO A 302 -0.54 10.46 21.96
N ILE A 303 -1.12 9.64 21.08
CA ILE A 303 -1.68 10.15 19.83
C ILE A 303 -2.78 11.17 20.15
N PHE A 304 -2.68 12.35 19.57
CA PHE A 304 -3.67 13.39 19.79
C PHE A 304 -5.00 12.97 19.16
N GLY A 305 -6.08 13.03 19.95
CA GLY A 305 -7.43 12.73 19.45
C GLY A 305 -7.63 11.31 18.96
N TYR A 306 -7.19 10.28 19.68
CA TYR A 306 -7.29 8.87 19.29
C TYR A 306 -8.67 8.48 18.72
N HIS A 307 -9.77 8.85 19.41
CA HIS A 307 -11.13 8.54 18.94
C HIS A 307 -11.44 9.24 17.62
N ALA A 308 -11.05 10.53 17.49
CA ALA A 308 -11.22 11.27 16.24
C ALA A 308 -10.43 10.62 15.09
N MET A 309 -9.22 10.09 15.38
CA MET A 309 -8.43 9.35 14.39
C MET A 309 -9.11 8.07 13.93
N ALA A 310 -9.70 7.29 14.85
CA ALA A 310 -10.43 6.05 14.51
C ALA A 310 -11.72 6.38 13.73
N PHE A 311 -12.53 7.32 14.20
CA PHE A 311 -13.75 7.74 13.52
C PHE A 311 -13.49 8.40 12.16
N SER A 312 -12.38 9.12 11.99
CA SER A 312 -11.98 9.66 10.68
C SER A 312 -11.74 8.55 9.66
N MET A 313 -11.13 7.43 10.05
CA MET A 313 -10.94 6.29 9.13
C MET A 313 -12.27 5.65 8.73
N ILE A 314 -13.21 5.50 9.66
CA ILE A 314 -14.57 5.00 9.38
C ILE A 314 -15.30 5.98 8.43
N ALA A 315 -15.22 7.29 8.69
CA ALA A 315 -15.83 8.30 7.84
C ALA A 315 -15.25 8.31 6.42
N ILE A 316 -13.93 8.21 6.27
CA ILE A 316 -13.27 8.08 4.97
C ILE A 316 -13.80 6.85 4.22
N ALA A 317 -13.85 5.70 4.89
CA ALA A 317 -14.32 4.46 4.28
C ALA A 317 -15.78 4.57 3.81
N PHE A 318 -16.66 5.15 4.62
CA PHE A 318 -18.05 5.37 4.24
C PHE A 318 -18.16 6.34 3.06
N LEU A 319 -17.51 7.50 3.14
CA LEU A 319 -17.55 8.51 2.08
C LEU A 319 -16.97 8.02 0.77
N SER A 320 -16.00 7.09 0.81
CA SER A 320 -15.39 6.53 -0.40
C SER A 320 -16.40 5.93 -1.40
N TRP A 321 -17.57 5.51 -0.93
CA TRP A 321 -18.63 4.92 -1.75
C TRP A 321 -19.55 5.94 -2.44
N VAL A 322 -19.42 7.23 -2.16
CA VAL A 322 -20.31 8.26 -2.69
C VAL A 322 -19.56 9.38 -3.42
N VAL A 323 -18.30 9.12 -3.83
CA VAL A 323 -17.44 10.12 -4.46
C VAL A 323 -16.83 9.68 -5.80
N TRP A 324 -17.00 8.41 -6.23
CA TRP A 324 -16.27 7.86 -7.39
C TRP A 324 -16.45 8.64 -8.70
N GLY A 325 -17.54 9.38 -8.86
CA GLY A 325 -17.84 10.13 -10.09
C GLY A 325 -16.88 11.28 -10.37
N HIS A 326 -16.04 11.71 -9.40
CA HIS A 326 -15.02 12.71 -9.68
C HIS A 326 -13.92 12.22 -10.64
N HIS A 327 -13.76 10.91 -10.80
CA HIS A 327 -12.91 10.34 -11.86
C HIS A 327 -13.54 10.42 -13.26
N MET A 328 -14.79 10.88 -13.36
CA MET A 328 -15.61 10.84 -14.56
C MET A 328 -16.15 12.24 -14.96
N PHE A 329 -15.64 13.32 -14.39
CA PHE A 329 -16.14 14.68 -14.70
C PHE A 329 -16.10 15.02 -16.19
N MET A 330 -15.10 14.50 -16.89
CA MET A 330 -14.90 14.74 -18.34
C MET A 330 -15.44 13.60 -19.23
N SER A 331 -16.24 12.66 -18.68
CA SER A 331 -16.83 11.54 -19.44
C SER A 331 -18.16 11.87 -20.13
N GLY A 332 -18.60 13.13 -20.12
CA GLY A 332 -19.92 13.54 -20.60
C GLY A 332 -21.02 13.48 -19.54
N MET A 333 -20.64 13.44 -18.26
CA MET A 333 -21.56 13.41 -17.13
C MET A 333 -22.48 14.64 -17.10
N ASN A 334 -23.75 14.44 -16.70
CA ASN A 334 -24.67 15.54 -16.46
C ASN A 334 -24.08 16.54 -15.44
N PRO A 335 -24.05 17.86 -15.74
CA PRO A 335 -23.43 18.87 -14.86
C PRO A 335 -23.99 18.90 -13.43
N ALA A 336 -25.29 18.66 -13.24
CA ALA A 336 -25.89 18.58 -11.91
C ALA A 336 -25.34 17.39 -11.11
N LEU A 337 -25.19 16.23 -11.75
CA LEU A 337 -24.58 15.05 -11.13
C LEU A 337 -23.09 15.30 -10.86
N GLY A 338 -22.37 15.93 -11.78
CA GLY A 338 -20.97 16.36 -11.58
C GLY A 338 -20.82 17.27 -10.36
N THR A 339 -21.72 18.23 -10.20
CA THR A 339 -21.74 19.12 -9.01
C THR A 339 -22.00 18.34 -7.72
N ALA A 340 -22.91 17.36 -7.73
CA ALA A 340 -23.16 16.52 -6.56
C ALA A 340 -21.90 15.71 -6.16
N PHE A 341 -21.20 15.09 -7.14
CA PHE A 341 -19.93 14.40 -6.89
C PHE A 341 -18.80 15.34 -6.47
N MET A 342 -18.77 16.56 -6.98
CA MET A 342 -17.84 17.59 -6.52
C MET A 342 -18.04 17.87 -5.02
N MET A 343 -19.27 18.13 -4.60
CA MET A 343 -19.60 18.43 -3.20
C MET A 343 -19.28 17.26 -2.27
N SER A 344 -19.71 16.04 -2.61
CA SER A 344 -19.42 14.86 -1.81
C SER A 344 -17.92 14.57 -1.70
N THR A 345 -17.17 14.80 -2.79
CA THR A 345 -15.71 14.64 -2.80
C THR A 345 -15.01 15.64 -1.89
N MET A 346 -15.45 16.90 -1.88
CA MET A 346 -14.87 17.91 -0.98
C MET A 346 -15.11 17.57 0.50
N VAL A 347 -16.23 16.93 0.85
CA VAL A 347 -16.52 16.51 2.21
C VAL A 347 -15.49 15.51 2.74
N ILE A 348 -14.93 14.61 1.89
CA ILE A 348 -13.94 13.63 2.34
C ILE A 348 -12.60 14.26 2.76
N ALA A 349 -12.36 15.51 2.38
CA ALA A 349 -11.19 16.26 2.84
C ALA A 349 -11.25 16.55 4.35
N ILE A 350 -12.44 16.64 4.95
CA ILE A 350 -12.62 16.93 6.38
C ILE A 350 -11.99 15.84 7.27
N PRO A 351 -12.38 14.55 7.18
CA PRO A 351 -11.75 13.53 7.99
C PRO A 351 -10.26 13.34 7.68
N SER A 352 -9.83 13.59 6.45
CA SER A 352 -8.40 13.58 6.08
C SER A 352 -7.63 14.70 6.75
N ALA A 353 -8.20 15.90 6.81
CA ALA A 353 -7.62 17.05 7.53
C ALA A 353 -7.56 16.81 9.04
N ILE A 354 -8.60 16.21 9.66
CA ILE A 354 -8.59 15.83 11.08
C ILE A 354 -7.38 14.94 11.36
N LYS A 355 -7.09 13.95 10.52
CA LYS A 355 -5.92 13.07 10.70
C LYS A 355 -4.62 13.86 10.64
N THR A 356 -4.49 14.74 9.66
CA THR A 356 -3.28 15.57 9.48
C THR A 356 -3.05 16.47 10.68
N PHE A 357 -4.07 17.20 11.14
CA PHE A 357 -3.95 18.05 12.32
C PHE A 357 -3.67 17.25 13.60
N ASN A 358 -4.22 16.05 13.74
CA ASN A 358 -3.96 15.21 14.89
C ASN A 358 -2.52 14.65 14.88
N TRP A 359 -1.94 14.36 13.72
CA TRP A 359 -0.51 14.05 13.62
C TRP A 359 0.37 15.23 14.02
N LEU A 360 0.06 16.44 13.54
CA LEU A 360 0.76 17.66 13.97
C LEU A 360 0.59 17.93 15.47
N GLY A 361 -0.63 17.75 16.00
CA GLY A 361 -0.90 17.84 17.43
C GLY A 361 -0.16 16.80 18.27
N THR A 362 0.12 15.59 17.71
CA THR A 362 0.94 14.58 18.35
C THR A 362 2.42 14.99 18.38
N LEU A 363 2.91 15.59 17.32
CA LEU A 363 4.28 16.10 17.24
C LEU A 363 4.51 17.32 18.13
N TRP A 364 3.52 18.19 18.26
CA TRP A 364 3.61 19.41 19.03
C TRP A 364 3.90 19.14 20.50
N GLY A 365 5.02 19.67 21.01
CA GLY A 365 5.46 19.45 22.39
C GLY A 365 5.92 18.01 22.70
N GLY A 366 6.16 17.19 21.69
CA GLY A 366 6.70 15.84 21.85
C GLY A 366 8.23 15.81 21.98
N SER A 367 8.77 14.78 22.63
CA SER A 367 10.20 14.47 22.66
C SER A 367 10.61 13.66 21.44
N ILE A 368 10.76 14.35 20.29
CA ILE A 368 10.91 13.69 18.98
C ILE A 368 12.26 13.01 18.85
N ARG A 369 12.23 11.72 18.51
CA ARG A 369 13.43 10.91 18.22
C ARG A 369 13.50 10.67 16.70
N PHE A 370 14.44 11.32 16.02
CA PHE A 370 14.62 11.23 14.56
C PHE A 370 15.31 9.93 14.14
N THR A 371 14.61 8.82 14.31
CA THR A 371 15.00 7.50 13.78
C THR A 371 14.57 7.36 12.33
N SER A 372 15.15 6.38 11.60
CA SER A 372 14.77 6.11 10.21
C SER A 372 13.26 5.90 10.04
N PRO A 373 12.56 5.07 10.84
CA PRO A 373 11.11 4.96 10.72
C PRO A 373 10.37 6.28 10.98
N MET A 374 10.83 7.10 11.94
CA MET A 374 10.22 8.41 12.20
C MET A 374 10.38 9.37 11.04
N LEU A 375 11.57 9.43 10.43
CA LEU A 375 11.83 10.29 9.27
C LEU A 375 10.92 9.92 8.10
N PHE A 376 10.80 8.63 7.80
CA PHE A 376 9.90 8.15 6.75
C PHE A 376 8.42 8.42 7.06
N ALA A 377 7.99 8.31 8.32
CA ALA A 377 6.63 8.67 8.72
C ALA A 377 6.35 10.18 8.54
N LEU A 378 7.31 11.04 8.90
CA LEU A 378 7.23 12.49 8.65
C LEU A 378 7.21 12.80 7.14
N GLY A 379 8.01 12.07 6.34
CA GLY A 379 7.98 12.16 4.89
C GLY A 379 6.61 11.81 4.31
N PHE A 380 5.96 10.77 4.82
CA PHE A 380 4.59 10.44 4.44
C PHE A 380 3.61 11.59 4.78
N VAL A 381 3.66 12.14 5.99
CA VAL A 381 2.76 13.23 6.40
C VAL A 381 2.90 14.44 5.47
N SER A 382 4.14 14.87 5.18
CA SER A 382 4.37 16.03 4.32
C SER A 382 3.90 15.78 2.87
N ASN A 383 4.19 14.61 2.31
CA ASN A 383 3.75 14.24 0.97
C ASN A 383 2.23 14.11 0.89
N PHE A 384 1.60 13.56 1.94
CA PHE A 384 0.14 13.47 2.02
C PHE A 384 -0.53 14.86 2.07
N VAL A 385 0.08 15.86 2.71
CA VAL A 385 -0.44 17.25 2.69
C VAL A 385 -0.40 17.81 1.27
N ILE A 386 0.72 17.67 0.55
CA ILE A 386 0.84 18.15 -0.84
C ILE A 386 -0.16 17.43 -1.75
N GLY A 387 -0.24 16.11 -1.64
CA GLY A 387 -1.18 15.30 -2.40
C GLY A 387 -2.65 15.63 -2.08
N GLY A 388 -2.97 15.82 -0.81
CA GLY A 388 -4.33 16.18 -0.37
C GLY A 388 -4.76 17.55 -0.88
N LEU A 389 -3.88 18.56 -0.81
CA LEU A 389 -4.16 19.91 -1.32
C LEU A 389 -4.35 19.91 -2.83
N SER A 390 -3.50 19.23 -3.59
CA SER A 390 -3.67 19.09 -5.04
C SER A 390 -4.97 18.35 -5.40
N GLY A 391 -5.41 17.42 -4.56
CA GLY A 391 -6.69 16.71 -4.70
C GLY A 391 -7.92 17.61 -4.58
N ILE A 392 -7.87 18.65 -3.75
CA ILE A 392 -8.96 19.63 -3.61
C ILE A 392 -9.17 20.38 -4.93
N PHE A 393 -8.10 20.77 -5.61
CA PHE A 393 -8.19 21.38 -6.93
C PHE A 393 -8.84 20.45 -7.96
N MET A 394 -8.44 19.17 -7.98
CA MET A 394 -9.01 18.16 -8.87
C MET A 394 -10.46 17.80 -8.52
N ALA A 395 -10.85 17.92 -7.26
CA ALA A 395 -12.23 17.72 -6.85
C ALA A 395 -13.18 18.79 -7.39
N SER A 396 -12.66 19.97 -7.77
CA SER A 396 -13.43 21.07 -8.34
C SER A 396 -13.64 20.87 -9.82
N THR A 397 -14.85 20.56 -10.28
CA THR A 397 -15.18 20.36 -11.70
C THR A 397 -14.69 21.51 -12.60
N PRO A 398 -14.87 22.82 -12.27
CA PRO A 398 -14.37 23.91 -13.09
C PRO A 398 -12.85 23.92 -13.26
N VAL A 399 -12.10 23.39 -12.30
CA VAL A 399 -10.64 23.27 -12.38
C VAL A 399 -10.24 22.00 -13.12
N ASP A 400 -10.95 20.88 -12.85
CA ASP A 400 -10.64 19.59 -13.47
C ASP A 400 -10.74 19.63 -15.01
N ILE A 401 -11.63 20.45 -15.57
CA ILE A 401 -11.73 20.66 -17.03
C ILE A 401 -10.36 20.98 -17.67
N PHE A 402 -9.50 21.72 -16.97
CA PHE A 402 -8.20 22.16 -17.49
C PHE A 402 -7.06 21.22 -17.13
N ILE A 403 -7.17 20.47 -16.04
CA ILE A 403 -6.09 19.62 -15.54
C ILE A 403 -6.35 18.12 -15.69
N HIS A 404 -7.57 17.74 -16.10
CA HIS A 404 -7.95 16.34 -16.35
C HIS A 404 -7.01 15.69 -17.36
N ASP A 405 -6.59 14.46 -17.08
CA ASP A 405 -5.66 13.68 -17.92
C ASP A 405 -4.34 14.39 -18.28
N THR A 406 -3.91 15.35 -17.45
CA THR A 406 -2.59 16.00 -17.54
C THR A 406 -1.60 15.43 -16.52
N TYR A 407 -0.35 15.93 -16.58
CA TYR A 407 0.68 15.62 -15.57
C TYR A 407 0.37 16.18 -14.18
N TYR A 408 -0.61 17.08 -14.04
CA TYR A 408 -1.11 17.48 -12.73
C TYR A 408 -1.70 16.30 -11.95
N ILE A 409 -2.49 15.47 -12.65
CA ILE A 409 -3.05 14.24 -12.06
C ILE A 409 -1.94 13.25 -11.71
N VAL A 410 -0.92 13.14 -12.58
CA VAL A 410 0.24 12.26 -12.32
C VAL A 410 0.98 12.71 -11.07
N ALA A 411 1.22 14.01 -10.90
CA ALA A 411 1.80 14.58 -9.69
C ALA A 411 0.96 14.24 -8.47
N HIS A 412 -0.34 14.55 -8.50
CA HIS A 412 -1.27 14.31 -7.40
C HIS A 412 -1.24 12.86 -6.91
N PHE A 413 -1.49 11.89 -7.80
CA PHE A 413 -1.58 10.51 -7.34
C PHE A 413 -0.23 9.94 -6.92
N HIS A 414 0.91 10.43 -7.44
CA HIS A 414 2.20 10.03 -6.93
C HIS A 414 2.45 10.59 -5.52
N TYR A 415 2.01 11.80 -5.19
CA TYR A 415 2.08 12.30 -3.81
C TYR A 415 1.19 11.49 -2.86
N VAL A 416 0.02 11.02 -3.30
CA VAL A 416 -0.88 10.21 -2.46
C VAL A 416 -0.47 8.74 -2.47
N VAL A 417 -0.44 8.09 -3.64
CA VAL A 417 -0.22 6.63 -3.76
C VAL A 417 1.25 6.26 -3.63
N ALA A 418 2.15 6.92 -4.36
CA ALA A 418 3.58 6.65 -4.19
C ALA A 418 4.12 7.25 -2.88
N GLY A 419 3.46 8.28 -2.32
CA GLY A 419 3.70 8.73 -0.95
C GLY A 419 3.52 7.63 0.10
N ILE A 420 2.64 6.64 -0.14
CA ILE A 420 2.47 5.46 0.71
C ILE A 420 3.78 4.68 0.86
N ILE A 421 4.65 4.69 -0.12
CA ILE A 421 5.95 4.01 -0.07
C ILE A 421 6.81 4.54 1.10
N PHE A 422 6.64 5.80 1.49
CA PHE A 422 7.29 6.32 2.70
C PHE A 422 6.77 5.63 3.96
N ALA A 423 5.46 5.45 4.09
CA ALA A 423 4.89 4.70 5.21
C ALA A 423 5.27 3.21 5.15
N LEU A 424 5.40 2.64 3.95
CA LEU A 424 5.88 1.27 3.74
C LEU A 424 7.32 1.12 4.25
N PHE A 425 8.23 2.01 3.87
CA PHE A 425 9.59 1.99 4.39
C PHE A 425 9.63 2.26 5.89
N ALA A 426 8.82 3.19 6.40
CA ALA A 426 8.68 3.40 7.84
C ALA A 426 8.29 2.11 8.55
N ALA A 427 7.31 1.36 8.03
CA ALA A 427 6.88 0.08 8.57
C ALA A 427 7.99 -0.99 8.50
N VAL A 428 8.70 -1.09 7.38
CA VAL A 428 9.83 -2.02 7.23
C VAL A 428 10.89 -1.72 8.28
N TYR A 429 11.37 -0.48 8.41
CA TYR A 429 12.39 -0.11 9.40
C TYR A 429 11.90 -0.32 10.84
N TYR A 430 10.62 -0.04 11.12
CA TYR A 430 10.04 -0.14 12.46
C TYR A 430 9.87 -1.59 12.90
N TRP A 431 9.26 -2.44 12.09
CA TRP A 431 8.97 -3.84 12.45
C TRP A 431 10.04 -4.83 11.98
N PHE A 432 11.09 -4.42 11.27
CA PHE A 432 12.20 -5.31 10.89
C PHE A 432 12.77 -6.11 12.07
N PRO A 433 13.03 -5.48 13.25
CA PRO A 433 13.49 -6.21 14.43
C PRO A 433 12.53 -7.33 14.84
N LYS A 434 11.24 -7.05 14.77
CA LYS A 434 10.20 -8.04 15.15
C LYS A 434 10.07 -9.13 14.08
N MET A 435 10.17 -8.79 12.81
CA MET A 435 10.03 -9.74 11.71
C MET A 435 11.23 -10.68 11.57
N PHE A 436 12.44 -10.17 11.75
CA PHE A 436 13.67 -10.89 11.40
C PHE A 436 14.65 -11.09 12.57
N GLY A 437 14.36 -10.56 13.76
CA GLY A 437 15.19 -10.70 14.95
C GLY A 437 16.52 -9.92 14.88
N ARG A 438 16.63 -8.97 13.94
CA ARG A 438 17.82 -8.14 13.73
C ARG A 438 17.41 -6.68 13.52
N THR A 439 18.34 -5.75 13.75
CA THR A 439 18.12 -4.32 13.51
C THR A 439 18.77 -3.90 12.18
N MET A 440 18.09 -3.01 11.47
CA MET A 440 18.67 -2.37 10.27
C MET A 440 19.71 -1.31 10.65
N ASN A 441 20.62 -1.02 9.72
CA ASN A 441 21.64 0.02 9.93
C ASN A 441 20.99 1.40 9.86
N GLU A 442 21.04 2.13 10.97
CA GLU A 442 20.37 3.43 11.12
C GLU A 442 20.99 4.55 10.25
N PRO A 443 22.32 4.74 10.17
CA PRO A 443 22.94 5.67 9.23
C PRO A 443 22.54 5.46 7.77
N LEU A 444 22.57 4.22 7.28
CA LEU A 444 22.10 3.90 5.92
C LEU A 444 20.61 4.18 5.74
N GLY A 445 19.79 3.93 6.78
CA GLY A 445 18.37 4.26 6.77
C GLY A 445 18.12 5.76 6.63
N LYS A 446 18.89 6.59 7.31
CA LYS A 446 18.80 8.05 7.20
C LYS A 446 19.26 8.56 5.83
N ILE A 447 20.35 8.01 5.29
CA ILE A 447 20.82 8.33 3.92
C ILE A 447 19.73 7.96 2.91
N HIS A 448 19.14 6.76 3.02
CA HIS A 448 18.04 6.33 2.19
C HIS A 448 16.87 7.32 2.26
N PHE A 449 16.46 7.75 3.46
CA PHE A 449 15.40 8.73 3.62
C PHE A 449 15.72 10.05 2.94
N VAL A 450 16.88 10.64 3.22
CA VAL A 450 17.25 11.97 2.69
C VAL A 450 17.25 11.97 1.17
N LEU A 451 17.90 10.98 0.55
CA LEU A 451 17.95 10.87 -0.90
C LEU A 451 16.56 10.63 -1.49
N THR A 452 15.81 9.68 -0.93
CA THR A 452 14.45 9.37 -1.39
C THR A 452 13.53 10.59 -1.27
N TYR A 453 13.54 11.30 -0.15
CA TYR A 453 12.65 12.43 0.09
C TYR A 453 12.96 13.62 -0.83
N ILE A 454 14.22 13.97 -1.00
CA ILE A 454 14.64 15.08 -1.87
C ILE A 454 14.26 14.77 -3.32
N PHE A 455 14.70 13.63 -3.84
CA PHE A 455 14.49 13.31 -5.25
C PHE A 455 13.07 12.89 -5.58
N PHE A 456 12.29 12.40 -4.61
CA PHE A 456 10.84 12.25 -4.76
C PHE A 456 10.17 13.60 -5.03
N ASN A 457 10.44 14.61 -4.23
CA ASN A 457 9.84 15.94 -4.41
C ASN A 457 10.35 16.62 -5.70
N LEU A 458 11.63 16.50 -6.05
CA LEU A 458 12.17 17.03 -7.29
C LEU A 458 11.66 16.30 -8.53
N THR A 459 11.21 15.06 -8.41
CA THR A 459 10.58 14.31 -9.48
C THR A 459 9.12 14.68 -9.65
N PHE A 460 8.33 14.63 -8.57
CA PHE A 460 6.87 14.71 -8.70
C PHE A 460 6.29 16.11 -8.56
N PHE A 461 6.93 17.03 -7.83
CA PHE A 461 6.39 18.39 -7.70
C PHE A 461 6.40 19.16 -9.04
N PRO A 462 7.47 19.12 -9.86
CA PRO A 462 7.47 19.80 -11.16
C PRO A 462 6.44 19.24 -12.17
N MET A 463 5.92 18.03 -11.94
CA MET A 463 4.84 17.49 -12.78
C MET A 463 3.54 18.30 -12.64
N HIS A 464 3.30 18.99 -11.52
CA HIS A 464 2.17 19.94 -11.41
C HIS A 464 2.35 21.08 -12.43
N ILE A 465 3.59 21.59 -12.58
CA ILE A 465 3.90 22.66 -13.52
C ILE A 465 3.67 22.16 -14.96
N LEU A 466 4.14 20.96 -15.30
CA LEU A 466 3.87 20.35 -16.60
C LEU A 466 2.37 20.24 -16.87
N GLY A 467 1.59 19.80 -15.86
CA GLY A 467 0.15 19.63 -16.00
C GLY A 467 -0.59 20.96 -16.24
N VAL A 468 -0.25 22.01 -15.48
CA VAL A 468 -0.79 23.36 -15.69
C VAL A 468 -0.37 23.92 -17.05
N GLY A 469 0.82 23.57 -17.54
CA GLY A 469 1.28 23.89 -18.90
C GLY A 469 0.60 23.07 -20.01
N GLY A 470 -0.38 22.21 -19.68
CA GLY A 470 -1.15 21.43 -20.65
C GLY A 470 -0.51 20.11 -21.09
N HIS A 471 0.58 19.68 -20.43
CA HIS A 471 1.20 18.40 -20.77
C HIS A 471 0.29 17.22 -20.39
N MET A 472 -0.27 16.59 -21.41
CA MET A 472 -1.16 15.43 -21.26
C MET A 472 -0.37 14.21 -20.75
N ARG A 473 -0.98 13.39 -19.92
CA ARG A 473 -0.42 12.08 -19.55
C ARG A 473 -0.60 11.10 -20.72
N ARG A 474 0.18 10.03 -20.74
CA ARG A 474 0.08 8.90 -21.68
C ARG A 474 0.50 9.23 -23.12
N ILE A 475 1.15 10.34 -23.38
CA ILE A 475 1.80 10.60 -24.66
C ILE A 475 3.27 10.15 -24.58
N TYR A 476 3.75 9.47 -25.64
CA TYR A 476 5.11 8.92 -25.63
C TYR A 476 6.16 9.95 -26.06
N ASN A 477 5.81 10.84 -27.00
CA ASN A 477 6.71 11.86 -27.51
C ASN A 477 6.06 13.26 -27.37
N PRO A 478 6.42 14.04 -26.34
CA PRO A 478 5.89 15.40 -26.15
C PRO A 478 6.34 16.39 -27.22
N LEU A 479 7.47 16.13 -27.93
CA LEU A 479 8.00 17.03 -28.94
C LEU A 479 7.16 17.08 -30.23
N GLN A 480 6.21 16.15 -30.41
CA GLN A 480 5.24 16.19 -31.48
C GLN A 480 4.20 17.34 -31.34
N TYR A 481 4.14 17.94 -30.13
CA TYR A 481 3.20 19.03 -29.84
C TYR A 481 3.97 20.33 -29.64
N GLU A 482 3.77 21.30 -30.56
CA GLU A 482 4.51 22.58 -30.56
C GLU A 482 4.42 23.30 -29.20
N PHE A 483 3.23 23.33 -28.59
CA PHE A 483 3.01 23.99 -27.28
C PHE A 483 3.68 23.30 -26.09
N LEU A 484 4.12 22.04 -26.22
CA LEU A 484 4.84 21.31 -25.20
C LEU A 484 6.37 21.42 -25.31
N GLN A 485 6.88 21.83 -26.49
CA GLN A 485 8.33 21.93 -26.70
C GLN A 485 9.03 22.84 -25.67
N PRO A 486 8.48 24.00 -25.26
CA PRO A 486 9.08 24.83 -24.22
C PRO A 486 9.19 24.17 -22.85
N LEU A 487 8.37 23.13 -22.59
CA LEU A 487 8.33 22.39 -21.33
C LEU A 487 9.32 21.21 -21.28
N GLN A 488 10.01 20.91 -22.39
CA GLN A 488 10.89 19.74 -22.48
C GLN A 488 12.05 19.78 -21.47
N GLY A 489 12.55 20.96 -21.16
CA GLY A 489 13.58 21.13 -20.11
C GLY A 489 13.11 20.62 -18.73
N ILE A 490 11.81 20.77 -18.42
CA ILE A 490 11.22 20.25 -17.17
C ILE A 490 11.15 18.72 -17.23
N ASN A 491 10.76 18.14 -18.38
CA ASN A 491 10.76 16.68 -18.55
C ASN A 491 12.15 16.07 -18.36
N TRP A 492 13.18 16.70 -18.92
CA TRP A 492 14.55 16.30 -18.73
C TRP A 492 14.97 16.34 -17.25
N PHE A 493 14.71 17.46 -16.56
CA PHE A 493 14.99 17.63 -15.14
C PHE A 493 14.31 16.56 -14.28
N ILE A 494 13.01 16.34 -14.49
CA ILE A 494 12.22 15.31 -13.79
C ILE A 494 12.86 13.92 -13.99
N THR A 495 13.28 13.62 -15.21
CA THR A 495 13.86 12.31 -15.55
C THR A 495 15.19 12.08 -14.85
N VAL A 496 16.07 13.06 -14.85
CA VAL A 496 17.35 12.97 -14.11
C VAL A 496 17.09 12.74 -12.61
N CYS A 497 16.15 13.50 -12.02
CA CYS A 497 15.78 13.32 -10.62
C CYS A 497 15.15 11.94 -10.36
N ALA A 498 14.32 11.43 -11.27
CA ALA A 498 13.72 10.10 -11.17
C ALA A 498 14.77 8.99 -11.22
N PHE A 499 15.80 9.10 -12.06
CA PHE A 499 16.92 8.15 -12.08
C PHE A 499 17.71 8.17 -10.78
N ILE A 500 17.97 9.34 -10.21
CA ILE A 500 18.64 9.45 -8.91
C ILE A 500 17.75 8.87 -7.81
N LEU A 501 16.43 9.12 -7.85
CA LEU A 501 15.46 8.50 -6.95
C LEU A 501 15.52 6.96 -7.03
N GLY A 502 15.55 6.41 -8.25
CA GLY A 502 15.68 4.97 -8.48
C GLY A 502 16.98 4.42 -7.92
N LEU A 503 18.10 5.07 -8.19
CA LEU A 503 19.41 4.69 -7.67
C LEU A 503 19.49 4.79 -6.13
N SER A 504 18.82 5.75 -5.53
CA SER A 504 18.77 5.89 -4.08
C SER A 504 18.18 4.66 -3.37
N GLN A 505 17.33 3.89 -4.06
CA GLN A 505 16.76 2.66 -3.51
C GLN A 505 17.80 1.54 -3.33
N LEU A 506 18.93 1.62 -3.99
CA LEU A 506 20.05 0.70 -3.73
C LEU A 506 20.53 0.78 -2.28
N THR A 507 20.47 1.97 -1.66
CA THR A 507 20.81 2.12 -0.23
C THR A 507 19.86 1.31 0.66
N PHE A 508 18.56 1.24 0.32
CA PHE A 508 17.62 0.37 1.00
C PHE A 508 17.93 -1.11 0.78
N ILE A 509 18.16 -1.51 -0.47
CA ILE A 509 18.45 -2.91 -0.81
C ILE A 509 19.69 -3.40 -0.06
N VAL A 510 20.77 -2.61 -0.07
CA VAL A 510 22.00 -2.93 0.65
C VAL A 510 21.77 -3.00 2.15
N ASN A 511 21.04 -2.04 2.72
CA ASN A 511 20.71 -2.05 4.15
C ASN A 511 19.82 -3.26 4.51
N PHE A 512 18.78 -3.53 3.74
CA PHE A 512 17.84 -4.62 4.00
C PHE A 512 18.53 -5.99 3.95
N ILE A 513 19.20 -6.29 2.85
CA ILE A 513 19.91 -7.57 2.66
C ILE A 513 21.06 -7.71 3.65
N GLY A 514 21.89 -6.67 3.79
CA GLY A 514 23.02 -6.67 4.73
C GLY A 514 22.56 -6.89 6.17
N SER A 515 21.42 -6.30 6.56
CA SER A 515 20.87 -6.47 7.91
C SER A 515 20.23 -7.86 8.11
N LEU A 516 19.66 -8.48 7.08
CA LEU A 516 19.19 -9.86 7.16
C LEU A 516 20.35 -10.84 7.43
N ILE A 517 21.51 -10.61 6.83
CA ILE A 517 22.67 -11.50 6.94
C ILE A 517 23.49 -11.20 8.19
N ALA A 518 23.88 -9.94 8.40
CA ALA A 518 24.87 -9.52 9.38
C ALA A 518 24.38 -8.42 10.35
N GLY A 519 23.09 -8.07 10.36
CA GLY A 519 22.53 -7.07 11.27
C GLY A 519 22.70 -7.47 12.75
N LYS A 520 22.81 -6.47 13.63
CA LYS A 520 22.86 -6.69 15.08
C LYS A 520 21.57 -7.41 15.55
N LYS A 521 21.71 -8.38 16.44
CA LYS A 521 20.53 -9.05 17.05
C LYS A 521 19.64 -8.01 17.73
N ALA A 522 18.35 -8.12 17.50
CA ALA A 522 17.37 -7.22 18.09
C ALA A 522 17.04 -7.60 19.52
N GLU A 523 16.85 -6.60 20.35
CA GLU A 523 16.18 -6.74 21.65
C GLU A 523 14.68 -7.00 21.44
N ARG A 524 14.02 -7.47 22.51
CA ARG A 524 12.56 -7.72 22.50
C ARG A 524 11.79 -6.46 22.10
N ASN A 525 12.14 -5.30 22.64
CA ASN A 525 11.52 -4.01 22.39
C ASN A 525 12.58 -2.90 22.21
N PRO A 526 13.23 -2.81 21.04
CA PRO A 526 14.31 -1.85 20.81
C PRO A 526 13.85 -0.39 20.78
N TRP A 527 12.55 -0.17 20.61
CA TRP A 527 11.96 1.17 20.51
C TRP A 527 11.36 1.67 21.82
N LEU A 528 11.26 0.80 22.84
CA LEU A 528 10.49 1.06 24.07
C LEU A 528 9.05 1.48 23.71
N ALA A 529 8.43 0.71 22.82
CA ALA A 529 7.08 0.97 22.36
C ALA A 529 6.03 0.30 23.26
N ASN A 530 4.83 0.85 23.30
CA ASN A 530 3.78 0.44 24.21
C ASN A 530 2.88 -0.68 23.68
N THR A 531 2.78 -0.79 22.34
CA THR A 531 1.88 -1.71 21.66
C THR A 531 2.26 -3.18 21.90
N LEU A 532 1.26 -4.04 21.87
CA LEU A 532 1.33 -5.40 22.42
C LEU A 532 2.36 -6.29 21.73
N GLU A 533 2.60 -6.13 20.43
CA GLU A 533 3.58 -6.93 19.67
C GLU A 533 5.00 -6.79 20.21
N TRP A 534 5.32 -5.66 20.87
CA TRP A 534 6.65 -5.44 21.44
C TRP A 534 6.84 -6.18 22.78
N SER A 535 5.78 -6.75 23.35
CA SER A 535 5.87 -7.66 24.50
C SER A 535 6.23 -9.09 24.11
N ALA A 536 6.04 -9.48 22.83
CA ALA A 536 6.51 -10.76 22.30
C ALA A 536 8.02 -10.78 22.07
N ALA A 537 8.62 -11.96 21.94
CA ALA A 537 10.04 -12.12 21.54
C ALA A 537 10.31 -11.55 20.12
N SER A 538 11.57 -11.32 19.78
CA SER A 538 12.01 -10.85 18.47
C SER A 538 13.01 -11.84 17.85
N PRO A 539 12.58 -12.68 16.88
CA PRO A 539 11.24 -12.83 16.31
C PRO A 539 10.26 -13.55 17.26
N PRO A 540 8.92 -13.38 17.08
CA PRO A 540 7.94 -14.05 17.89
C PRO A 540 7.92 -15.57 17.63
N PRO A 541 7.70 -16.41 18.69
CA PRO A 541 7.59 -17.85 18.53
C PRO A 541 6.29 -18.25 17.81
N HIS A 542 6.11 -19.54 17.54
CA HIS A 542 4.82 -20.07 17.11
C HIS A 542 3.78 -19.82 18.22
N GLY A 543 2.58 -19.34 17.85
CA GLY A 543 1.57 -18.92 18.83
C GLY A 543 1.80 -17.52 19.42
N ASN A 544 2.84 -16.80 18.97
CA ASN A 544 3.14 -15.39 19.26
C ASN A 544 3.62 -15.06 20.67
N TYR A 545 3.03 -15.67 21.70
CA TYR A 545 3.28 -15.36 23.11
C TYR A 545 3.49 -16.65 23.90
N ASP A 546 4.42 -16.62 24.86
CA ASP A 546 4.65 -17.75 25.77
C ASP A 546 3.41 -17.99 26.68
N THR A 547 2.73 -16.92 27.04
CA THR A 547 1.45 -16.94 27.77
C THR A 547 0.48 -15.96 27.11
N PRO A 548 -0.82 -16.29 27.01
CA PRO A 548 -1.81 -15.37 26.44
C PRO A 548 -1.78 -14.03 27.17
N PRO A 549 -1.60 -12.90 26.45
CA PRO A 549 -1.51 -11.60 27.07
C PRO A 549 -2.89 -11.11 27.54
N VAL A 550 -2.87 -10.32 28.61
CA VAL A 550 -4.05 -9.56 29.08
C VAL A 550 -3.75 -8.07 28.88
N VAL A 551 -4.71 -7.34 28.34
CA VAL A 551 -4.55 -5.92 28.04
C VAL A 551 -5.26 -5.08 29.10
N TYR A 552 -4.51 -4.19 29.71
CA TYR A 552 -5.01 -3.32 30.77
C TYR A 552 -5.18 -1.87 30.33
N ARG A 553 -4.46 -1.45 29.25
CA ARG A 553 -4.25 -0.05 28.90
C ARG A 553 -4.47 0.23 27.42
N GLY A 554 -4.54 1.52 27.08
CA GLY A 554 -4.51 2.00 25.70
C GLY A 554 -3.13 1.79 25.04
N PRO A 555 -3.07 1.88 23.68
CA PRO A 555 -1.83 1.58 22.93
C PRO A 555 -0.78 2.69 23.01
N TYR A 556 -1.13 3.91 23.41
CA TYR A 556 -0.29 5.10 23.27
C TYR A 556 -0.07 5.87 24.57
N GLU A 557 -0.03 5.22 25.70
CA GLU A 557 0.16 5.85 27.01
C GLU A 557 1.65 6.17 27.27
N TYR A 558 2.26 6.95 26.35
CA TYR A 558 3.62 7.45 26.52
C TYR A 558 3.65 8.63 27.50
N SER A 559 4.78 8.77 28.22
CA SER A 559 4.98 9.82 29.23
C SER A 559 3.83 9.92 30.24
N SER A 560 3.26 8.76 30.61
CA SER A 560 2.19 8.69 31.61
C SER A 560 2.71 9.19 32.97
N PRO A 561 1.93 10.01 33.71
CA PRO A 561 2.30 10.43 35.07
C PRO A 561 2.32 9.26 36.07
N GLU A 562 1.79 8.10 35.71
CA GLU A 562 1.70 6.92 36.58
C GLU A 562 3.02 6.17 36.72
N VAL A 563 4.02 6.42 35.85
CA VAL A 563 5.32 5.75 35.85
C VAL A 563 6.46 6.74 35.62
N THR A 564 7.67 6.34 36.04
CA THR A 564 8.88 7.16 35.85
C THR A 564 9.42 7.09 34.43
N GLU A 565 9.21 5.96 33.73
CA GLU A 565 9.60 5.75 32.35
C GLU A 565 8.68 6.51 31.40
N ASP A 566 9.21 6.87 30.21
CA ASP A 566 8.46 7.54 29.16
C ASP A 566 7.60 6.60 28.30
N TRP A 567 7.47 5.33 28.72
CA TRP A 567 6.70 4.30 28.03
C TRP A 567 6.01 3.36 29.02
N LEU A 568 4.85 2.80 28.63
CA LEU A 568 4.02 1.96 29.49
C LEU A 568 3.28 0.91 28.64
N PRO A 569 3.75 -0.36 28.60
CA PRO A 569 3.17 -1.40 27.75
C PRO A 569 1.70 -1.67 28.06
N GLN A 570 0.92 -2.02 27.02
CA GLN A 570 -0.51 -2.31 27.12
C GLN A 570 -0.85 -3.45 28.09
N ASN A 571 0.04 -4.42 28.25
CA ASN A 571 -0.12 -5.58 29.13
C ASN A 571 0.46 -5.38 30.52
N LYS A 572 0.95 -4.19 30.88
CA LYS A 572 1.46 -3.91 32.22
C LYS A 572 0.32 -3.49 33.14
N GLN A 573 0.04 -4.29 34.14
CA GLN A 573 -0.84 -3.92 35.26
C GLN A 573 -0.03 -3.11 36.28
N LEU A 574 -0.53 -1.95 36.68
CA LEU A 574 0.04 -1.17 37.77
C LEU A 574 -0.54 -1.68 39.10
N GLY A 575 0.33 -1.95 40.09
CA GLY A 575 -0.08 -2.31 41.45
C GLY A 575 -0.70 -1.10 42.19
N ALA A 576 -1.56 -1.38 43.16
CA ALA A 576 -2.03 -0.36 44.08
C ALA A 576 -0.83 0.18 44.89
N GLY A 577 -0.29 1.33 44.54
CA GLY A 577 0.89 1.94 45.19
C GLY A 577 1.92 2.56 44.22
N THR A 578 1.67 2.57 42.94
CA THR A 578 2.57 3.22 41.96
C THR A 578 2.51 4.75 42.14
N VAL A 579 3.66 5.34 42.47
CA VAL A 579 3.79 6.78 42.77
C VAL A 579 3.62 7.59 41.49
N ALA A 580 2.63 8.49 41.50
CA ALA A 580 2.48 9.50 40.45
C ALA A 580 3.70 10.45 40.40
N ARG A 581 4.18 10.82 39.21
CA ARG A 581 5.15 11.91 39.05
C ARG A 581 4.54 13.18 39.65
N ALA A 582 5.20 13.77 40.62
CA ALA A 582 4.92 15.16 40.98
C ALA A 582 5.29 16.05 39.77
N HIS A 583 4.34 16.83 39.27
CA HIS A 583 4.53 17.80 38.19
C HIS A 583 5.36 18.99 38.66
#